data_2ad5ce6cc446e8e1f3e7b81911158e43
#
_entry.id   2ad5ce6cc446e8e1f3e7b81911158e43
#
_cell.length_a   1.000
_cell.length_b   1.000
_cell.length_c   1.000
_cell.angle_alpha   90.00
_cell.angle_beta   90.00
_cell.angle_gamma   90.00
#
_symmetry.space_group_name_H-M   'P 1'
#
loop_
_entity.id
_entity.type
_entity.pdbx_description
1 polymer ?
#
loop_
_entity_poly.entity_id
_entity_poly.type
_entity_poly.pdbx_seq_one_letter_code
_entity_poly.pdbx_strand_id
1 'polypeptide(L)'
;MATTRLPQPQAPADPYGYLLVHFIEDPEHYTERIYLDISEGDNPERWHPLNGGNPILTSSLGTTGVRDPYLTRNPETGRVYIIATDLRVFDGSGRGSAPGSPWYGFSHHGSTNLIIWYSDDLVHWSEPHALDVSRRADGTHAQLGCAWAPEALWVPDYYPEGSEAEHNGSRGAFVVYWSSKLFADDDLDHVDDAVYDRVLWGVTQDFTDATFEYGGIFIDKHRATIDTTMLQRALPDGTIRTYRATKANGTPVDDQPTVSRGIWLDATDSPRWWEPSTEWHVIQEEIGADWVPNHDPAGVEGPALFASHSDGRVYLYVDVIPSIGYRPMVTSDPDRGFDYLRSDDFYMAPHTKHGGVLSLSHAEYDRLRAADGTLG
;
A
#
# COMPACT_ATOMS: atom_id res chain seq x y z
N MET A 1 8.47 -26.21 23.16
CA MET A 1 7.02 -26.03 23.04
C MET A 1 6.79 -25.57 21.60
N ALA A 2 6.04 -26.32 20.80
CA ALA A 2 5.72 -25.86 19.45
C ALA A 2 4.80 -24.65 19.60
N THR A 3 5.25 -23.49 19.16
CA THR A 3 4.42 -22.29 19.03
C THR A 3 3.38 -22.61 17.96
N THR A 4 2.13 -22.78 18.38
CA THR A 4 1.00 -22.92 17.45
C THR A 4 0.93 -21.62 16.68
N ARG A 5 1.35 -21.65 15.40
CA ARG A 5 1.23 -20.50 14.50
C ARG A 5 -0.24 -20.17 14.34
N LEU A 6 -0.60 -18.94 14.65
CA LEU A 6 -1.94 -18.44 14.34
C LEU A 6 -2.02 -18.17 12.84
N PRO A 7 -3.06 -18.67 12.14
CA PRO A 7 -3.18 -18.46 10.71
C PRO A 7 -3.31 -16.96 10.39
N GLN A 8 -2.62 -16.54 9.36
CA GLN A 8 -2.82 -15.21 8.78
C GLN A 8 -3.85 -15.34 7.66
N PRO A 9 -4.91 -14.53 7.64
CA PRO A 9 -6.01 -14.70 6.70
C PRO A 9 -5.62 -14.71 5.21
N GLN A 10 -4.48 -14.10 4.86
CA GLN A 10 -4.02 -13.95 3.47
C GLN A 10 -2.76 -14.75 3.12
N ALA A 11 -2.18 -15.48 4.07
CA ALA A 11 -1.01 -16.31 3.78
C ALA A 11 -1.41 -17.61 3.06
N PRO A 12 -0.59 -18.14 2.14
CA PRO A 12 -0.80 -19.45 1.54
C PRO A 12 -0.69 -20.57 2.60
N ALA A 13 -1.22 -21.76 2.26
CA ALA A 13 -1.28 -22.89 3.19
C ALA A 13 0.12 -23.41 3.61
N ASP A 14 1.11 -23.27 2.73
CA ASP A 14 2.52 -23.65 2.92
C ASP A 14 3.45 -22.45 2.72
N PRO A 15 3.39 -21.43 3.59
CA PRO A 15 4.11 -20.17 3.37
C PRO A 15 5.62 -20.38 3.45
N TYR A 16 6.33 -19.82 2.48
CA TYR A 16 7.79 -19.82 2.41
C TYR A 16 8.29 -18.63 1.58
N GLY A 17 9.10 -17.78 2.17
CA GLY A 17 9.63 -16.59 1.53
C GLY A 17 8.59 -15.50 1.27
N TYR A 18 9.07 -14.40 0.74
CA TYR A 18 8.29 -13.19 0.52
C TYR A 18 8.65 -12.56 -0.82
N LEU A 19 7.67 -11.90 -1.42
CA LEU A 19 7.83 -11.04 -2.60
C LEU A 19 7.55 -9.61 -2.19
N LEU A 20 8.50 -8.71 -2.43
CA LEU A 20 8.35 -7.27 -2.29
C LEU A 20 8.11 -6.68 -3.67
N VAL A 21 7.02 -5.95 -3.85
CA VAL A 21 6.86 -5.03 -4.97
C VAL A 21 7.23 -3.63 -4.51
N HIS A 22 7.94 -2.89 -5.35
CA HIS A 22 8.33 -1.52 -5.04
C HIS A 22 8.56 -0.70 -6.32
N PHE A 23 8.75 0.59 -6.17
CA PHE A 23 9.32 1.44 -7.19
C PHE A 23 10.69 1.95 -6.75
N ILE A 24 11.40 2.59 -7.67
CA ILE A 24 12.69 3.24 -7.39
C ILE A 24 12.52 4.73 -7.67
N GLU A 25 13.04 5.56 -6.76
CA GLU A 25 13.08 6.99 -6.93
C GLU A 25 14.50 7.45 -7.25
N ASP A 26 14.72 7.87 -8.49
CA ASP A 26 15.97 8.44 -8.98
C ASP A 26 15.67 9.71 -9.78
N PRO A 27 16.01 10.91 -9.27
CA PRO A 27 15.76 12.19 -9.96
C PRO A 27 16.43 12.32 -11.32
N GLU A 28 17.51 11.58 -11.55
CA GLU A 28 18.30 11.66 -12.79
C GLU A 28 17.79 10.73 -13.89
N HIS A 29 16.95 9.74 -13.54
CA HIS A 29 16.52 8.68 -14.45
C HIS A 29 15.02 8.41 -14.36
N TYR A 30 14.48 7.78 -15.41
CA TYR A 30 13.12 7.25 -15.38
C TYR A 30 13.08 5.88 -14.73
N THR A 31 12.81 5.84 -13.42
CA THR A 31 12.79 4.63 -12.58
C THR A 31 11.46 4.40 -11.87
N GLU A 32 10.46 5.25 -12.04
CA GLU A 32 9.10 5.11 -11.51
C GLU A 32 8.35 4.02 -12.29
N ARG A 33 8.72 2.76 -12.03
CA ARG A 33 8.27 1.52 -12.66
C ARG A 33 8.09 0.45 -11.59
N ILE A 34 7.61 -0.72 -11.96
CA ILE A 34 7.44 -1.85 -11.05
C ILE A 34 8.72 -2.68 -11.00
N TYR A 35 9.22 -2.88 -9.79
CA TYR A 35 10.33 -3.77 -9.46
C TYR A 35 9.85 -4.83 -8.48
N LEU A 36 10.47 -6.00 -8.53
CA LEU A 36 10.20 -7.10 -7.62
C LEU A 36 11.51 -7.57 -6.99
N ASP A 37 11.49 -7.71 -5.66
CA ASP A 37 12.56 -8.32 -4.90
C ASP A 37 12.03 -9.58 -4.20
N ILE A 38 12.85 -10.62 -4.11
CA ILE A 38 12.50 -11.84 -3.38
C ILE A 38 13.37 -11.95 -2.13
N SER A 39 12.80 -12.44 -1.04
CA SER A 39 13.53 -12.64 0.21
C SER A 39 14.57 -13.75 0.10
N GLU A 40 15.60 -13.75 0.95
CA GLU A 40 16.52 -14.86 1.11
C GLU A 40 15.88 -15.98 1.94
N GLY A 41 15.20 -16.92 1.28
CA GLY A 41 14.36 -17.91 1.97
C GLY A 41 13.27 -17.21 2.80
N ASP A 42 13.05 -17.69 4.03
CA ASP A 42 12.10 -17.14 4.98
C ASP A 42 12.59 -15.89 5.73
N ASN A 43 13.66 -15.25 5.26
CA ASN A 43 14.25 -14.12 5.94
C ASN A 43 13.79 -12.77 5.32
N PRO A 44 12.82 -12.04 5.91
CA PRO A 44 12.35 -10.77 5.38
C PRO A 44 13.33 -9.60 5.61
N GLU A 45 14.48 -9.85 6.22
CA GLU A 45 15.51 -8.83 6.44
C GLU A 45 16.57 -8.79 5.32
N ARG A 46 16.48 -9.71 4.33
CA ARG A 46 17.41 -9.79 3.20
C ARG A 46 16.67 -10.00 1.89
N TRP A 47 16.88 -9.08 0.97
CA TRP A 47 16.16 -9.03 -0.30
C TRP A 47 17.11 -9.13 -1.49
N HIS A 48 16.70 -9.87 -2.50
CA HIS A 48 17.40 -9.99 -3.77
C HIS A 48 16.55 -9.42 -4.89
N PRO A 49 17.04 -8.39 -5.61
CA PRO A 49 16.34 -7.87 -6.78
C PRO A 49 16.19 -8.96 -7.85
N LEU A 50 14.98 -9.18 -8.32
CA LEU A 50 14.69 -10.04 -9.47
C LEU A 50 15.04 -9.29 -10.77
N ASN A 51 15.17 -10.02 -11.87
CA ASN A 51 15.54 -9.50 -13.18
C ASN A 51 16.82 -8.65 -13.17
N GLY A 52 17.76 -8.98 -12.28
CA GLY A 52 19.01 -8.23 -12.12
C GLY A 52 18.80 -6.77 -11.68
N GLY A 53 17.69 -6.45 -11.02
CA GLY A 53 17.33 -5.11 -10.58
C GLY A 53 16.74 -4.22 -11.69
N ASN A 54 16.41 -4.80 -12.84
CA ASN A 54 15.67 -4.07 -13.88
C ASN A 54 14.16 -4.11 -13.59
N PRO A 55 13.38 -3.13 -14.11
CA PRO A 55 11.94 -3.15 -13.94
C PRO A 55 11.31 -4.40 -14.55
N ILE A 56 10.32 -4.94 -13.87
CA ILE A 56 9.53 -6.08 -14.33
C ILE A 56 8.37 -5.60 -15.21
N LEU A 57 7.70 -4.49 -14.82
CA LEU A 57 6.57 -3.94 -15.55
C LEU A 57 6.73 -2.43 -15.73
N THR A 58 6.19 -1.95 -16.83
CA THR A 58 6.16 -0.52 -17.18
C THR A 58 4.75 -0.15 -17.64
N SER A 59 4.22 0.97 -17.16
CA SER A 59 2.93 1.48 -17.65
C SER A 59 3.08 2.20 -18.97
N SER A 60 2.17 1.92 -19.90
CA SER A 60 1.95 2.72 -21.10
C SER A 60 0.75 3.67 -20.96
N LEU A 61 0.10 3.69 -19.78
CA LEU A 61 -1.11 4.43 -19.50
C LEU A 61 -0.82 5.69 -18.68
N GLY A 62 -1.75 6.63 -18.69
CA GLY A 62 -1.75 7.82 -17.87
C GLY A 62 -0.45 8.62 -17.97
N THR A 63 0.18 8.86 -16.82
CA THR A 63 1.46 9.59 -16.74
C THR A 63 2.65 8.78 -17.23
N THR A 64 2.44 7.50 -17.51
CA THR A 64 3.48 6.48 -17.83
C THR A 64 4.46 6.17 -16.68
N GLY A 65 4.34 6.84 -15.54
CA GLY A 65 5.05 6.53 -14.30
C GLY A 65 4.13 5.81 -13.31
N VAL A 66 4.71 4.95 -12.49
CA VAL A 66 3.97 4.27 -11.42
C VAL A 66 4.76 4.31 -10.12
N ARG A 67 4.06 4.65 -9.03
CA ARG A 67 4.59 4.73 -7.68
C ARG A 67 3.76 3.90 -6.72
N ASP A 68 4.28 3.67 -5.53
CA ASP A 68 3.58 3.09 -4.39
C ASP A 68 2.82 1.80 -4.74
N PRO A 69 3.46 0.83 -5.43
CA PRO A 69 2.76 -0.38 -5.84
C PRO A 69 2.49 -1.30 -4.65
N TYR A 70 1.35 -1.98 -4.69
CA TYR A 70 0.96 -2.97 -3.69
C TYR A 70 0.60 -4.30 -4.34
N LEU A 71 0.93 -5.41 -3.68
CA LEU A 71 0.56 -6.77 -4.06
C LEU A 71 -0.61 -7.25 -3.22
N THR A 72 -1.70 -7.67 -3.87
CA THR A 72 -2.83 -8.28 -3.20
C THR A 72 -3.28 -9.55 -3.90
N ARG A 73 -3.80 -10.51 -3.14
CA ARG A 73 -4.22 -11.82 -3.66
C ARG A 73 -5.72 -12.02 -3.45
N ASN A 74 -6.41 -12.49 -4.48
CA ASN A 74 -7.72 -13.11 -4.32
C ASN A 74 -7.53 -14.55 -3.82
N PRO A 75 -7.87 -14.87 -2.57
CA PRO A 75 -7.60 -16.20 -1.99
C PRO A 75 -8.52 -17.30 -2.57
N GLU A 76 -9.63 -16.94 -3.22
CA GLU A 76 -10.55 -17.89 -3.83
C GLU A 76 -10.06 -18.39 -5.19
N THR A 77 -9.38 -17.53 -5.95
CA THR A 77 -8.88 -17.85 -7.30
C THR A 77 -7.36 -18.09 -7.33
N GLY A 78 -6.62 -17.55 -6.33
CA GLY A 78 -5.17 -17.52 -6.31
C GLY A 78 -4.57 -16.37 -7.12
N ARG A 79 -5.36 -15.64 -7.91
CA ARG A 79 -4.90 -14.52 -8.73
C ARG A 79 -4.31 -13.41 -7.88
N VAL A 80 -3.15 -12.91 -8.28
CA VAL A 80 -2.47 -11.79 -7.64
C VAL A 80 -2.58 -10.55 -8.53
N TYR A 81 -2.79 -9.41 -7.88
CA TYR A 81 -2.84 -8.11 -8.53
C TYR A 81 -1.71 -7.23 -8.00
N ILE A 82 -1.11 -6.44 -8.90
CA ILE A 82 -0.36 -5.25 -8.56
C ILE A 82 -1.26 -4.06 -8.83
N ILE A 83 -1.44 -3.21 -7.82
CA ILE A 83 -2.17 -1.96 -7.91
C ILE A 83 -1.20 -0.82 -7.59
N ALA A 84 -1.17 0.25 -8.38
CA ALA A 84 -0.17 1.31 -8.25
C ALA A 84 -0.74 2.69 -8.54
N THR A 85 -0.11 3.71 -7.98
CA THR A 85 -0.35 5.12 -8.26
C THR A 85 0.05 5.46 -9.70
N ASP A 86 -0.82 6.13 -10.45
CA ASP A 86 -0.49 6.71 -11.76
C ASP A 86 0.18 8.07 -11.56
N LEU A 87 1.49 8.07 -11.34
CA LEU A 87 2.27 9.28 -11.12
C LEU A 87 3.70 9.13 -11.65
N ARG A 88 4.13 10.11 -12.43
CA ARG A 88 5.52 10.29 -12.85
C ARG A 88 6.02 11.65 -12.39
N VAL A 89 6.91 11.66 -11.40
CA VAL A 89 7.52 12.87 -10.84
C VAL A 89 8.83 13.17 -11.55
N PHE A 90 9.66 12.14 -11.75
CA PHE A 90 10.99 12.27 -12.32
C PHE A 90 11.04 11.70 -13.74
N ASP A 91 11.58 12.45 -14.65
CA ASP A 91 11.71 12.07 -16.06
C ASP A 91 13.10 12.40 -16.65
N GLY A 92 14.08 12.64 -15.76
CA GLY A 92 15.43 13.10 -16.12
C GLY A 92 15.48 14.59 -16.50
N SER A 93 14.35 15.30 -16.50
CA SER A 93 14.29 16.75 -16.76
C SER A 93 14.40 17.61 -15.49
N GLY A 94 14.54 16.99 -14.31
CA GLY A 94 14.54 17.65 -13.01
C GLY A 94 13.17 18.18 -12.57
N ARG A 95 12.09 17.65 -13.14
CA ARG A 95 10.72 18.11 -12.92
C ARG A 95 10.32 18.15 -11.45
N GLY A 96 10.67 17.15 -10.66
CA GLY A 96 10.33 17.05 -9.23
C GLY A 96 11.18 17.92 -8.31
N SER A 97 12.33 18.45 -8.79
CA SER A 97 13.30 19.21 -8.00
C SER A 97 13.32 20.72 -8.29
N ALA A 98 12.43 21.21 -9.16
CA ALA A 98 12.38 22.62 -9.51
C ALA A 98 11.81 23.49 -8.37
N PRO A 99 12.28 24.74 -8.21
CA PRO A 99 11.66 25.70 -7.31
C PRO A 99 10.18 25.91 -7.68
N GLY A 100 9.29 25.84 -6.68
CA GLY A 100 7.84 25.88 -6.90
C GLY A 100 7.27 24.52 -7.28
N SER A 101 7.67 23.50 -6.51
CA SER A 101 7.33 22.08 -6.67
C SER A 101 6.03 21.81 -7.43
N PRO A 102 6.01 20.89 -8.39
CA PRO A 102 4.80 20.47 -9.09
C PRO A 102 3.81 19.72 -8.21
N TRP A 103 4.13 19.47 -6.93
CA TRP A 103 3.31 18.73 -5.98
C TRP A 103 1.90 19.30 -5.82
N TYR A 104 1.73 20.63 -5.93
CA TYR A 104 0.40 21.22 -5.95
C TYR A 104 -0.43 20.65 -7.11
N GLY A 105 0.11 20.67 -8.32
CA GLY A 105 -0.56 20.10 -9.49
C GLY A 105 -0.84 18.60 -9.34
N PHE A 106 0.11 17.84 -8.81
CA PHE A 106 -0.05 16.40 -8.60
C PHE A 106 -1.13 16.05 -7.56
N SER A 107 -1.29 16.87 -6.51
CA SER A 107 -2.24 16.63 -5.44
C SER A 107 -3.63 17.25 -5.65
N HIS A 108 -3.78 18.21 -6.57
CA HIS A 108 -5.05 18.88 -6.87
C HIS A 108 -5.62 18.49 -8.23
N HIS A 109 -4.75 18.15 -9.19
CA HIS A 109 -5.12 17.85 -10.59
C HIS A 109 -4.37 16.61 -11.09
N GLY A 110 -4.07 15.68 -10.19
CA GLY A 110 -3.41 14.41 -10.50
C GLY A 110 -4.35 13.40 -11.16
N SER A 111 -3.79 12.24 -11.46
CA SER A 111 -4.60 11.13 -11.97
C SER A 111 -5.48 10.56 -10.86
N THR A 112 -6.74 10.27 -11.20
CA THR A 112 -7.69 9.53 -10.36
C THR A 112 -7.72 8.04 -10.70
N ASN A 113 -6.80 7.59 -11.57
CA ASN A 113 -6.67 6.21 -11.97
C ASN A 113 -5.64 5.48 -11.11
N LEU A 114 -5.94 4.25 -10.78
CA LEU A 114 -4.95 3.26 -10.37
C LEU A 114 -4.51 2.47 -11.59
N ILE A 115 -3.24 2.10 -11.66
CA ILE A 115 -2.71 1.22 -12.72
C ILE A 115 -2.62 -0.19 -12.18
N ILE A 116 -3.23 -1.13 -12.89
CA ILE A 116 -3.46 -2.49 -12.44
C ILE A 116 -2.80 -3.48 -13.39
N TRP A 117 -2.12 -4.48 -12.83
CA TRP A 117 -1.70 -5.72 -13.49
C TRP A 117 -2.22 -6.91 -12.70
N TYR A 118 -2.39 -8.04 -13.33
CA TYR A 118 -2.69 -9.30 -12.65
C TYR A 118 -1.83 -10.45 -13.19
N SER A 119 -1.65 -11.45 -12.33
CA SER A 119 -0.93 -12.68 -12.66
C SER A 119 -1.57 -13.87 -11.95
N ASP A 120 -1.58 -15.02 -12.61
CA ASP A 120 -1.99 -16.29 -12.02
C ASP A 120 -0.79 -17.14 -11.56
N ASP A 121 0.46 -16.67 -11.83
CA ASP A 121 1.68 -17.43 -11.51
C ASP A 121 2.86 -16.58 -10.99
N LEU A 122 2.68 -15.25 -10.85
CA LEU A 122 3.69 -14.27 -10.43
C LEU A 122 4.85 -14.04 -11.43
N VAL A 123 4.89 -14.78 -12.53
CA VAL A 123 5.92 -14.69 -13.58
C VAL A 123 5.40 -13.97 -14.81
N HIS A 124 4.18 -14.32 -15.25
CA HIS A 124 3.54 -13.74 -16.40
C HIS A 124 2.45 -12.78 -15.94
N TRP A 125 2.59 -11.52 -16.33
CA TRP A 125 1.68 -10.44 -15.96
C TRP A 125 0.85 -10.00 -17.16
N SER A 126 -0.36 -9.54 -16.90
CA SER A 126 -1.24 -8.94 -17.93
C SER A 126 -0.65 -7.64 -18.45
N GLU A 127 -1.18 -7.15 -19.57
CA GLU A 127 -1.05 -5.74 -19.93
C GLU A 127 -1.68 -4.87 -18.83
N PRO A 128 -1.19 -3.63 -18.61
CA PRO A 128 -1.77 -2.72 -17.63
C PRO A 128 -3.17 -2.27 -18.06
N HIS A 129 -4.06 -2.10 -17.09
CA HIS A 129 -5.31 -1.36 -17.29
C HIS A 129 -5.50 -0.31 -16.19
N ALA A 130 -6.31 0.69 -16.46
CA ALA A 130 -6.61 1.77 -15.53
C ALA A 130 -7.96 1.51 -14.85
N LEU A 131 -8.05 1.82 -13.55
CA LEU A 131 -9.28 1.84 -12.78
C LEU A 131 -9.49 3.26 -12.25
N ASP A 132 -10.53 3.96 -12.72
CA ASP A 132 -10.90 5.30 -12.22
C ASP A 132 -11.65 5.17 -10.90
N VAL A 133 -10.95 5.45 -9.80
CA VAL A 133 -11.51 5.36 -8.44
C VAL A 133 -12.35 6.57 -8.02
N SER A 134 -12.51 7.57 -8.88
CA SER A 134 -13.42 8.69 -8.64
C SER A 134 -14.87 8.37 -9.00
N ARG A 135 -15.11 7.32 -9.80
CA ARG A 135 -16.40 6.99 -10.40
C ARG A 135 -17.40 6.51 -9.36
N ARG A 136 -18.54 7.17 -9.28
CA ARG A 136 -19.68 6.79 -8.44
C ARG A 136 -20.69 5.91 -9.19
N ALA A 137 -21.51 5.18 -8.45
CA ALA A 137 -22.52 4.29 -9.00
C ALA A 137 -23.58 4.98 -9.90
N ASP A 138 -23.84 6.25 -9.67
CA ASP A 138 -24.75 7.06 -10.48
C ASP A 138 -24.13 7.62 -11.78
N GLY A 139 -22.86 7.27 -12.04
CA GLY A 139 -22.09 7.73 -13.20
C GLY A 139 -21.47 9.11 -13.05
N THR A 140 -21.62 9.76 -11.91
CA THR A 140 -20.86 10.99 -11.57
C THR A 140 -19.47 10.65 -11.07
N HIS A 141 -18.63 11.67 -10.87
CA HIS A 141 -17.29 11.52 -10.33
C HIS A 141 -17.17 12.30 -9.01
N ALA A 142 -16.53 11.71 -8.02
CA ALA A 142 -16.06 12.42 -6.85
C ALA A 142 -14.93 13.38 -7.27
N GLN A 143 -14.92 14.58 -6.72
CA GLN A 143 -13.92 15.60 -7.03
C GLN A 143 -12.62 15.27 -6.29
N LEU A 144 -11.84 14.33 -6.85
CA LEU A 144 -10.58 13.86 -6.28
C LEU A 144 -9.42 14.64 -6.88
N GLY A 145 -8.49 15.07 -6.03
CA GLY A 145 -7.27 15.72 -6.49
C GLY A 145 -6.23 14.74 -7.06
N CYS A 146 -6.28 13.47 -6.64
CA CYS A 146 -5.37 12.40 -7.05
C CYS A 146 -5.89 11.04 -6.56
N ALA A 147 -5.15 9.94 -6.85
CA ALA A 147 -5.34 8.64 -6.23
C ALA A 147 -3.96 8.03 -5.96
N TRP A 148 -3.47 8.16 -4.71
CA TRP A 148 -2.11 7.79 -4.34
C TRP A 148 -2.06 6.63 -3.36
N ALA A 149 -0.96 5.86 -3.45
CA ALA A 149 -0.61 4.78 -2.53
C ALA A 149 -1.79 3.82 -2.26
N PRO A 150 -2.30 3.14 -3.31
CA PRO A 150 -3.41 2.23 -3.16
C PRO A 150 -2.96 0.93 -2.50
N GLU A 151 -3.77 0.43 -1.57
CA GLU A 151 -3.69 -0.94 -1.07
C GLU A 151 -5.07 -1.59 -1.05
N ALA A 152 -5.13 -2.92 -0.88
CA ALA A 152 -6.39 -3.63 -0.82
C ALA A 152 -6.31 -4.90 0.04
N LEU A 153 -7.38 -5.16 0.80
CA LEU A 153 -7.57 -6.41 1.52
C LEU A 153 -8.82 -7.14 1.03
N TRP A 154 -8.70 -8.46 0.88
CA TRP A 154 -9.83 -9.31 0.53
C TRP A 154 -10.74 -9.55 1.74
N VAL A 155 -12.05 -9.40 1.52
CA VAL A 155 -13.11 -9.72 2.49
C VAL A 155 -13.99 -10.83 1.89
N PRO A 156 -13.95 -12.06 2.44
CA PRO A 156 -14.59 -13.22 1.81
C PRO A 156 -16.12 -13.17 1.78
N ASP A 157 -16.74 -12.50 2.76
CA ASP A 157 -18.20 -12.39 2.91
C ASP A 157 -18.67 -10.92 2.83
N TYR A 158 -18.06 -10.14 1.95
CA TYR A 158 -18.39 -8.72 1.79
C TYR A 158 -19.87 -8.53 1.42
N TYR A 159 -20.33 -9.23 0.38
CA TYR A 159 -21.73 -9.19 -0.05
C TYR A 159 -22.59 -10.18 0.76
N PRO A 160 -23.82 -9.79 1.14
CA PRO A 160 -24.75 -10.70 1.79
C PRO A 160 -25.09 -11.91 0.90
N GLU A 161 -25.40 -13.04 1.51
CA GLU A 161 -25.86 -14.23 0.80
C GLU A 161 -27.13 -13.94 -0.02
N GLY A 162 -27.12 -14.37 -1.28
CA GLY A 162 -28.23 -14.18 -2.22
C GLY A 162 -28.38 -12.74 -2.72
N SER A 163 -27.37 -11.87 -2.52
CA SER A 163 -27.38 -10.54 -3.12
C SER A 163 -27.18 -10.60 -4.64
N GLU A 164 -27.65 -9.59 -5.38
CA GLU A 164 -27.41 -9.47 -6.82
C GLU A 164 -25.93 -9.27 -7.17
N ALA A 165 -25.14 -8.81 -6.19
CA ALA A 165 -23.70 -8.62 -6.32
C ALA A 165 -22.88 -9.92 -6.19
N GLU A 166 -23.52 -11.04 -5.78
CA GLU A 166 -22.85 -12.34 -5.78
C GLU A 166 -22.43 -12.71 -7.20
N HIS A 167 -21.13 -12.67 -7.47
CA HIS A 167 -20.57 -12.87 -8.80
C HIS A 167 -19.89 -14.24 -8.89
N ASN A 168 -20.28 -15.07 -9.87
CA ASN A 168 -19.74 -16.41 -10.09
C ASN A 168 -19.73 -17.31 -8.83
N GLY A 169 -20.68 -17.11 -7.93
CA GLY A 169 -20.77 -17.86 -6.66
C GLY A 169 -19.82 -17.34 -5.57
N SER A 170 -19.12 -16.22 -5.80
CA SER A 170 -18.32 -15.54 -4.80
C SER A 170 -19.06 -14.34 -4.22
N ARG A 171 -19.00 -14.19 -2.90
CA ARG A 171 -19.47 -13.01 -2.15
C ARG A 171 -18.32 -12.15 -1.69
N GLY A 172 -17.09 -12.55 -2.00
CA GLY A 172 -15.89 -11.84 -1.60
C GLY A 172 -15.65 -10.62 -2.48
N ALA A 173 -14.96 -9.65 -1.89
CA ALA A 173 -14.48 -8.46 -2.58
C ALA A 173 -13.20 -7.93 -1.95
N PHE A 174 -12.41 -7.20 -2.72
CA PHE A 174 -11.35 -6.36 -2.20
C PHE A 174 -11.96 -5.05 -1.69
N VAL A 175 -11.65 -4.70 -0.47
CA VAL A 175 -11.77 -3.33 0.02
C VAL A 175 -10.45 -2.64 -0.35
N VAL A 176 -10.52 -1.77 -1.36
CA VAL A 176 -9.38 -0.98 -1.85
C VAL A 176 -9.44 0.40 -1.24
N TYR A 177 -8.29 0.94 -0.84
CA TYR A 177 -8.19 2.27 -0.25
C TYR A 177 -6.97 3.00 -0.82
N TRP A 178 -7.07 4.33 -0.88
CA TRP A 178 -6.07 5.21 -1.47
C TRP A 178 -6.13 6.60 -0.83
N SER A 179 -5.06 7.36 -0.98
CA SER A 179 -4.97 8.73 -0.46
C SER A 179 -5.39 9.75 -1.51
N SER A 180 -6.16 10.75 -1.11
CA SER A 180 -6.57 11.84 -1.98
C SER A 180 -7.02 13.09 -1.20
N LYS A 181 -6.95 14.24 -1.85
CA LYS A 181 -7.83 15.37 -1.51
C LYS A 181 -9.22 15.09 -2.07
N LEU A 182 -10.25 15.35 -1.27
CA LEU A 182 -11.65 15.27 -1.70
C LEU A 182 -12.25 16.66 -1.62
N PHE A 183 -12.47 17.27 -2.77
CA PHE A 183 -13.07 18.57 -2.93
C PHE A 183 -14.60 18.50 -2.90
N ALA A 184 -15.26 19.63 -2.68
CA ALA A 184 -16.71 19.70 -2.80
C ALA A 184 -17.17 19.43 -4.23
N ASP A 185 -18.36 18.86 -4.40
CA ASP A 185 -18.85 18.45 -5.73
C ASP A 185 -19.02 19.63 -6.71
N ASP A 186 -19.10 20.87 -6.21
CA ASP A 186 -19.16 22.11 -6.99
C ASP A 186 -17.80 22.81 -7.17
N ASP A 187 -16.73 22.34 -6.51
CA ASP A 187 -15.35 22.81 -6.71
C ASP A 187 -14.67 22.04 -7.85
N LEU A 188 -15.10 22.30 -9.09
CA LEU A 188 -14.59 21.62 -10.29
C LEU A 188 -13.16 22.00 -10.65
N ASP A 189 -12.68 23.12 -10.16
CA ASP A 189 -11.33 23.64 -10.42
C ASP A 189 -10.34 23.29 -9.32
N HIS A 190 -10.79 22.59 -8.26
CA HIS A 190 -9.98 22.16 -7.13
C HIS A 190 -9.12 23.26 -6.52
N VAL A 191 -9.76 24.39 -6.22
CA VAL A 191 -9.06 25.62 -5.76
C VAL A 191 -9.14 25.87 -4.26
N ASP A 192 -9.87 25.03 -3.53
CA ASP A 192 -9.96 25.15 -2.07
C ASP A 192 -8.67 24.63 -1.40
N ASP A 193 -7.77 25.55 -1.05
CA ASP A 193 -6.52 25.24 -0.36
C ASP A 193 -6.69 24.70 1.07
N ALA A 194 -7.90 24.76 1.64
CA ALA A 194 -8.19 24.18 2.95
C ALA A 194 -8.44 22.66 2.89
N VAL A 195 -8.62 22.10 1.69
CA VAL A 195 -8.79 20.66 1.51
C VAL A 195 -7.47 19.92 1.74
N TYR A 196 -7.49 18.99 2.68
CA TYR A 196 -6.35 18.15 3.04
C TYR A 196 -6.50 16.70 2.58
N ASP A 197 -5.38 15.97 2.55
CA ASP A 197 -5.35 14.57 2.15
C ASP A 197 -6.07 13.70 3.18
N ARG A 198 -6.94 12.82 2.68
CA ARG A 198 -7.65 11.79 3.43
C ARG A 198 -7.43 10.44 2.78
N VAL A 199 -7.71 9.39 3.49
CA VAL A 199 -7.78 8.06 2.89
C VAL A 199 -9.23 7.77 2.50
N LEU A 200 -9.42 7.45 1.24
CA LEU A 200 -10.71 7.08 0.67
C LEU A 200 -10.74 5.58 0.41
N TRP A 201 -11.91 5.03 0.12
CA TRP A 201 -12.06 3.62 -0.15
C TRP A 201 -13.12 3.33 -1.19
N GLY A 202 -13.08 2.12 -1.68
CA GLY A 202 -14.08 1.51 -2.54
C GLY A 202 -13.99 0.00 -2.47
N VAL A 203 -14.81 -0.65 -3.25
CA VAL A 203 -14.90 -2.11 -3.32
C VAL A 203 -14.79 -2.57 -4.76
N THR A 204 -14.13 -3.69 -4.98
CA THR A 204 -14.06 -4.33 -6.29
C THR A 204 -13.84 -5.83 -6.15
N GLN A 205 -14.33 -6.63 -7.09
CA GLN A 205 -14.07 -8.06 -7.11
C GLN A 205 -12.82 -8.43 -7.93
N ASP A 206 -12.45 -7.58 -8.91
CA ASP A 206 -11.38 -7.87 -9.87
C ASP A 206 -10.63 -6.65 -10.41
N PHE A 207 -10.80 -5.48 -9.77
CA PHE A 207 -10.21 -4.19 -10.15
C PHE A 207 -10.62 -3.70 -11.55
N THR A 208 -11.83 -4.05 -11.99
CA THR A 208 -12.42 -3.51 -13.22
C THR A 208 -13.50 -2.46 -12.92
N ASP A 209 -13.75 -1.57 -13.88
CA ASP A 209 -14.85 -0.59 -13.78
C ASP A 209 -16.22 -1.23 -13.57
N ALA A 210 -16.39 -2.47 -14.01
CA ALA A 210 -17.65 -3.18 -13.91
C ALA A 210 -17.99 -3.65 -12.50
N THR A 211 -16.98 -3.82 -11.65
CA THR A 211 -17.14 -4.31 -10.27
C THR A 211 -16.76 -3.28 -9.23
N PHE A 212 -16.28 -2.11 -9.65
CA PHE A 212 -15.86 -1.06 -8.71
C PHE A 212 -17.05 -0.26 -8.17
N GLU A 213 -17.07 -0.10 -6.85
CA GLU A 213 -18.05 0.69 -6.12
C GLU A 213 -17.32 1.70 -5.20
N TYR A 214 -17.53 2.99 -5.41
CA TYR A 214 -16.94 4.05 -4.60
C TYR A 214 -17.58 4.11 -3.21
N GLY A 215 -16.78 4.08 -2.15
CA GLY A 215 -17.22 4.02 -0.74
C GLY A 215 -17.14 5.36 0.01
N GLY A 216 -16.36 6.32 -0.48
CA GLY A 216 -16.17 7.62 0.17
C GLY A 216 -14.95 7.71 1.08
N ILE A 217 -15.05 8.43 2.20
CA ILE A 217 -13.94 8.62 3.14
C ILE A 217 -13.81 7.40 4.05
N PHE A 218 -12.61 6.84 4.12
CA PHE A 218 -12.25 5.74 5.02
C PHE A 218 -11.56 6.25 6.29
N ILE A 219 -10.59 7.15 6.15
CA ILE A 219 -9.87 7.73 7.27
C ILE A 219 -9.91 9.25 7.18
N ASP A 220 -10.46 9.89 8.22
CA ASP A 220 -10.33 11.32 8.48
C ASP A 220 -9.89 11.52 9.92
N LYS A 221 -8.67 11.98 10.11
CA LYS A 221 -8.10 12.27 11.44
C LYS A 221 -8.09 13.77 11.75
N HIS A 222 -8.85 14.56 10.98
CA HIS A 222 -8.81 16.03 11.01
C HIS A 222 -7.37 16.58 10.83
N ARG A 223 -6.61 15.90 10.01
CA ARG A 223 -5.28 16.30 9.53
C ARG A 223 -4.93 15.53 8.26
N ALA A 224 -4.02 16.05 7.47
CA ALA A 224 -3.57 15.38 6.27
C ALA A 224 -2.99 13.99 6.60
N THR A 225 -3.50 12.96 5.92
CA THR A 225 -3.07 11.57 6.05
C THR A 225 -2.95 10.93 4.68
N ILE A 226 -1.83 10.24 4.46
CA ILE A 226 -1.57 9.47 3.24
C ILE A 226 -1.02 8.08 3.58
N ASP A 227 -0.80 7.25 2.59
CA ASP A 227 -0.06 5.99 2.67
C ASP A 227 -0.54 5.10 3.82
N THR A 228 -1.62 4.39 3.59
CA THR A 228 -2.16 3.46 4.59
C THR A 228 -1.88 2.03 4.19
N THR A 229 -1.27 1.28 5.10
CA THR A 229 -1.08 -0.17 5.00
C THR A 229 -1.83 -0.88 6.11
N MET A 230 -2.30 -2.11 5.86
CA MET A 230 -3.11 -2.85 6.83
C MET A 230 -2.67 -4.30 6.95
N LEU A 231 -2.83 -4.83 8.17
CA LEU A 231 -2.56 -6.23 8.50
C LEU A 231 -3.68 -6.82 9.34
N GLN A 232 -4.16 -7.99 8.95
CA GLN A 232 -5.06 -8.78 9.78
C GLN A 232 -4.30 -9.89 10.51
N ARG A 233 -4.56 -10.04 11.80
CA ARG A 233 -3.94 -11.06 12.64
C ARG A 233 -4.98 -11.74 13.52
N ALA A 234 -4.94 -13.08 13.55
CA ALA A 234 -5.71 -13.84 14.54
C ALA A 234 -5.08 -13.71 15.91
N LEU A 235 -5.88 -13.37 16.92
CA LEU A 235 -5.50 -13.36 18.32
C LEU A 235 -5.67 -14.76 18.93
N PRO A 236 -5.07 -15.03 20.14
CA PRO A 236 -5.16 -16.34 20.78
C PRO A 236 -6.58 -16.83 21.10
N ASP A 237 -7.54 -15.92 21.23
CA ASP A 237 -8.95 -16.22 21.46
C ASP A 237 -9.76 -16.44 20.17
N GLY A 238 -9.11 -16.32 19.00
CA GLY A 238 -9.72 -16.47 17.68
C GLY A 238 -10.28 -15.18 17.08
N THR A 239 -10.24 -14.07 17.80
CA THR A 239 -10.60 -12.75 17.26
C THR A 239 -9.63 -12.36 16.15
N ILE A 240 -10.13 -11.81 15.04
CA ILE A 240 -9.30 -11.21 14.02
C ILE A 240 -9.17 -9.72 14.32
N ARG A 241 -7.96 -9.30 14.65
CA ARG A 241 -7.61 -7.88 14.81
C ARG A 241 -7.04 -7.32 13.52
N THR A 242 -7.59 -6.20 13.08
CA THR A 242 -7.08 -5.45 11.94
C THR A 242 -6.27 -4.25 12.45
N TYR A 243 -5.02 -4.19 12.05
CA TYR A 243 -4.12 -3.06 12.27
C TYR A 243 -4.06 -2.23 11.00
N ARG A 244 -3.96 -0.91 11.16
CA ARG A 244 -3.64 0.00 10.05
C ARG A 244 -2.54 0.97 10.48
N ALA A 245 -1.54 1.12 9.62
CA ALA A 245 -0.46 2.08 9.78
C ALA A 245 -0.61 3.14 8.69
N THR A 246 -0.73 4.42 9.09
CA THR A 246 -1.05 5.54 8.20
C THR A 246 -0.04 6.65 8.40
N LYS A 247 0.50 7.21 7.33
CA LYS A 247 1.37 8.39 7.37
C LYS A 247 0.57 9.64 7.72
N ALA A 248 0.95 10.30 8.79
CA ALA A 248 0.50 11.67 9.05
C ALA A 248 1.33 12.64 8.20
N ASN A 249 0.66 13.38 7.30
CA ASN A 249 1.29 14.16 6.25
C ASN A 249 1.16 15.67 6.46
N GLY A 250 2.16 16.27 7.09
CA GLY A 250 2.31 17.72 7.13
C GLY A 250 1.54 18.46 8.22
N THR A 251 1.10 19.67 7.88
CA THR A 251 0.53 20.63 8.82
C THR A 251 -0.84 20.16 9.32
N PRO A 252 -1.11 20.28 10.63
CA PRO A 252 -2.42 19.99 11.20
C PRO A 252 -3.50 20.90 10.59
N VAL A 253 -4.69 20.35 10.44
CA VAL A 253 -5.90 21.12 10.19
C VAL A 253 -6.45 21.53 11.54
N ASP A 254 -7.02 22.72 11.67
CA ASP A 254 -7.50 23.29 12.93
C ASP A 254 -6.38 23.40 13.99
N ASP A 255 -6.14 24.44 14.60
CA ASP A 255 -5.26 24.83 15.74
C ASP A 255 -4.33 23.76 16.40
N GLN A 256 -4.05 22.65 15.73
CA GLN A 256 -3.14 21.61 16.21
C GLN A 256 -1.68 22.06 16.04
N PRO A 257 -0.87 22.17 17.10
CA PRO A 257 0.40 22.88 17.07
C PRO A 257 1.57 22.09 16.47
N THR A 258 1.40 20.81 16.12
CA THR A 258 2.53 19.95 15.77
C THR A 258 2.43 19.36 14.39
N VAL A 259 3.50 19.52 13.60
CA VAL A 259 3.71 18.79 12.34
C VAL A 259 4.07 17.35 12.69
N SER A 260 3.24 16.40 12.28
CA SER A 260 3.56 14.98 12.41
C SER A 260 4.52 14.54 11.31
N ARG A 261 5.48 13.68 11.67
CA ARG A 261 6.53 13.17 10.77
C ARG A 261 6.59 11.65 10.73
N GLY A 262 5.71 11.00 11.47
CA GLY A 262 5.73 9.56 11.69
C GLY A 262 4.52 8.85 11.11
N ILE A 263 4.52 7.57 11.38
CA ILE A 263 3.40 6.67 11.08
C ILE A 263 2.54 6.54 12.34
N TRP A 264 1.24 6.49 12.16
CA TRP A 264 0.27 6.22 13.20
C TRP A 264 -0.27 4.81 13.05
N LEU A 265 -0.27 4.06 14.12
CA LEU A 265 -0.80 2.71 14.19
C LEU A 265 -2.11 2.70 14.96
N ASP A 266 -3.18 2.28 14.31
CA ASP A 266 -4.48 2.04 14.91
C ASP A 266 -4.85 0.56 14.82
N ALA A 267 -5.78 0.11 15.65
CA ALA A 267 -6.33 -1.23 15.56
C ALA A 267 -7.84 -1.27 15.82
N THR A 268 -8.50 -2.30 15.29
CA THR A 268 -9.89 -2.63 15.57
C THR A 268 -10.11 -4.14 15.57
N ASP A 269 -11.06 -4.59 16.38
CA ASP A 269 -11.52 -5.99 16.42
C ASP A 269 -12.86 -6.15 15.66
N SER A 270 -13.33 -5.08 15.00
CA SER A 270 -14.55 -5.15 14.19
C SER A 270 -14.35 -6.07 12.97
N PRO A 271 -15.23 -7.08 12.77
CA PRO A 271 -15.19 -7.88 11.55
C PRO A 271 -15.58 -7.08 10.30
N ARG A 272 -16.19 -5.91 10.47
CA ARG A 272 -16.57 -4.96 9.41
C ARG A 272 -15.69 -3.71 9.48
N TRP A 273 -14.38 -3.92 9.58
CA TRP A 273 -13.36 -2.88 9.75
C TRP A 273 -13.42 -1.76 8.69
N TRP A 274 -13.98 -2.02 7.52
CA TRP A 274 -14.11 -1.04 6.42
C TRP A 274 -15.29 -0.07 6.57
N GLU A 275 -16.23 -0.35 7.47
CA GLU A 275 -17.38 0.55 7.64
C GLU A 275 -16.97 1.87 8.28
N PRO A 276 -17.50 3.02 7.78
CA PRO A 276 -17.20 4.33 8.36
C PRO A 276 -17.56 4.48 9.85
N SER A 277 -18.48 3.65 10.34
CA SER A 277 -18.90 3.62 11.75
C SER A 277 -17.97 2.82 12.66
N THR A 278 -16.98 2.13 12.09
CA THR A 278 -16.06 1.31 12.89
C THR A 278 -15.19 2.18 13.78
N GLU A 279 -15.16 1.83 15.06
CA GLU A 279 -14.27 2.45 16.03
C GLU A 279 -12.86 1.87 15.91
N TRP A 280 -11.88 2.74 15.82
CA TRP A 280 -10.46 2.42 15.81
C TRP A 280 -9.79 3.02 17.04
N HIS A 281 -8.93 2.25 17.69
CA HIS A 281 -8.15 2.75 18.82
C HIS A 281 -6.69 2.93 18.41
N VAL A 282 -6.12 4.05 18.85
CA VAL A 282 -4.72 4.38 18.59
C VAL A 282 -3.81 3.52 19.46
N ILE A 283 -2.88 2.82 18.84
CA ILE A 283 -1.83 2.04 19.52
C ILE A 283 -0.60 2.90 19.74
N GLN A 284 -0.11 3.55 18.66
CA GLN A 284 1.09 4.36 18.71
C GLN A 284 1.01 5.47 17.65
N GLU A 285 1.52 6.63 18.00
CA GLU A 285 1.70 7.77 17.09
C GLU A 285 3.20 8.03 16.88
N GLU A 286 3.53 8.78 15.83
CA GLU A 286 4.89 9.24 15.52
C GLU A 286 5.93 8.13 15.37
N ILE A 287 5.52 6.94 14.94
CA ILE A 287 6.44 5.83 14.69
C ILE A 287 7.43 6.27 13.59
N GLY A 288 8.72 6.15 13.85
CA GLY A 288 9.79 6.49 12.91
C GLY A 288 10.13 7.97 12.80
N ALA A 289 9.39 8.86 13.47
CA ALA A 289 9.61 10.31 13.38
C ALA A 289 11.02 10.76 13.82
N ASP A 290 11.65 10.03 14.71
CA ASP A 290 13.00 10.31 15.24
C ASP A 290 14.11 9.53 14.51
N TRP A 291 13.77 8.70 13.53
CA TRP A 291 14.76 7.89 12.81
C TRP A 291 15.56 8.68 11.77
N VAL A 292 15.15 9.85 11.44
CA VAL A 292 15.76 10.65 10.39
C VAL A 292 17.03 11.34 10.93
N PRO A 293 18.24 10.91 10.52
CA PRO A 293 19.49 11.42 11.09
C PRO A 293 19.68 12.93 10.92
N ASN A 294 19.04 13.53 9.93
CA ASN A 294 19.20 14.92 9.56
C ASN A 294 17.98 15.79 9.88
N HIS A 295 17.03 15.28 10.68
CA HIS A 295 15.79 15.98 11.03
C HIS A 295 15.03 16.52 9.81
N ASP A 296 14.97 15.74 8.74
CA ASP A 296 14.17 16.08 7.57
C ASP A 296 12.71 16.31 8.01
N PRO A 297 12.09 17.44 7.63
CA PRO A 297 10.73 17.74 8.04
C PRO A 297 9.69 16.75 7.48
N ALA A 298 10.00 16.02 6.42
CA ALA A 298 9.11 15.00 5.86
C ALA A 298 9.09 13.70 6.70
N GLY A 299 10.18 13.39 7.43
CA GLY A 299 10.24 12.23 8.33
C GLY A 299 10.29 10.90 7.58
N VAL A 300 9.35 10.00 7.91
CA VAL A 300 9.16 8.71 7.24
C VAL A 300 7.79 8.64 6.60
N GLU A 301 7.67 7.87 5.51
CA GLU A 301 6.42 7.65 4.78
C GLU A 301 6.33 6.22 4.24
N GLY A 302 5.34 5.92 3.41
CA GLY A 302 5.25 4.67 2.67
C GLY A 302 5.28 3.42 3.55
N PRO A 303 4.46 3.29 4.59
CA PRO A 303 4.51 2.12 5.47
C PRO A 303 4.12 0.85 4.71
N ALA A 304 4.84 -0.25 4.93
CA ALA A 304 4.44 -1.60 4.52
C ALA A 304 4.39 -2.51 5.74
N LEU A 305 3.19 -2.97 6.08
CA LEU A 305 2.93 -3.76 7.28
C LEU A 305 2.67 -5.22 6.91
N PHE A 306 3.48 -6.14 7.43
CA PHE A 306 3.30 -7.57 7.19
C PHE A 306 3.80 -8.41 8.36
N ALA A 307 3.36 -9.66 8.42
CA ALA A 307 3.81 -10.56 9.47
C ALA A 307 4.71 -11.66 8.91
N SER A 308 5.77 -11.96 9.65
CA SER A 308 6.64 -13.08 9.39
C SER A 308 5.93 -14.41 9.69
N HIS A 309 5.89 -15.29 8.70
CA HIS A 309 5.35 -16.63 8.89
C HIS A 309 6.36 -17.59 9.53
N SER A 310 7.64 -17.23 9.61
CA SER A 310 8.67 -18.07 10.24
C SER A 310 8.66 -17.96 11.78
N ASP A 311 8.51 -16.77 12.34
CA ASP A 311 8.59 -16.52 13.80
C ASP A 311 7.41 -15.71 14.37
N GLY A 312 6.49 -15.24 13.51
CA GLY A 312 5.29 -14.51 13.91
C GLY A 312 5.53 -13.05 14.31
N ARG A 313 6.76 -12.54 14.13
CA ARG A 313 7.02 -11.11 14.30
C ARG A 313 6.28 -10.31 13.22
N VAL A 314 5.93 -9.10 13.53
CA VAL A 314 5.34 -8.15 12.60
C VAL A 314 6.39 -7.10 12.23
N TYR A 315 6.54 -6.89 10.93
CA TYR A 315 7.42 -5.89 10.36
C TYR A 315 6.61 -4.69 9.88
N LEU A 316 7.13 -3.52 10.11
CA LEU A 316 6.72 -2.27 9.51
C LEU A 316 7.92 -1.69 8.77
N TYR A 317 7.92 -1.77 7.44
CA TYR A 317 8.88 -1.04 6.65
C TYR A 317 8.40 0.38 6.46
N VAL A 318 9.30 1.33 6.50
CA VAL A 318 9.03 2.73 6.23
C VAL A 318 10.08 3.29 5.29
N ASP A 319 9.65 4.22 4.47
CA ASP A 319 10.52 4.97 3.59
C ASP A 319 11.14 6.14 4.34
N VAL A 320 12.45 6.10 4.53
CA VAL A 320 13.17 7.14 5.25
C VAL A 320 13.61 8.22 4.28
N ILE A 321 12.94 9.36 4.34
CA ILE A 321 13.16 10.50 3.43
C ILE A 321 14.47 11.23 3.78
N PRO A 322 15.19 11.79 2.80
CA PRO A 322 14.82 11.91 1.39
C PRO A 322 15.26 10.74 0.50
N SER A 323 16.30 9.98 0.84
CA SER A 323 16.90 9.03 -0.12
C SER A 323 17.48 7.78 0.53
N ILE A 324 17.19 7.53 1.79
CA ILE A 324 17.69 6.33 2.49
C ILE A 324 16.94 5.10 1.99
N GLY A 325 15.67 5.24 1.62
CA GLY A 325 14.80 4.15 1.19
C GLY A 325 14.24 3.35 2.36
N TYR A 326 13.67 2.19 2.08
CA TYR A 326 13.01 1.35 3.07
C TYR A 326 13.94 0.91 4.20
N ARG A 327 13.40 1.01 5.43
CA ARG A 327 14.05 0.54 6.66
C ARG A 327 13.04 -0.18 7.53
N PRO A 328 13.44 -1.28 8.17
CA PRO A 328 12.55 -2.12 8.96
C PRO A 328 12.40 -1.62 10.39
N MET A 329 11.17 -1.65 10.85
CA MET A 329 10.83 -1.74 12.27
C MET A 329 10.18 -3.08 12.54
N VAL A 330 10.22 -3.55 13.76
CA VAL A 330 9.75 -4.90 14.11
C VAL A 330 9.14 -4.93 15.49
N THR A 331 8.16 -5.81 15.68
CA THR A 331 7.59 -6.11 16.99
C THR A 331 7.14 -7.58 17.07
N SER A 332 7.11 -8.11 18.27
CA SER A 332 6.42 -9.39 18.55
C SER A 332 4.95 -9.19 18.92
N ASP A 333 4.58 -7.95 19.28
CA ASP A 333 3.25 -7.58 19.74
C ASP A 333 2.89 -6.17 19.24
N PRO A 334 2.14 -6.04 18.14
CA PRO A 334 1.77 -4.75 17.59
C PRO A 334 0.99 -3.85 18.56
N ASP A 335 0.30 -4.42 19.56
CA ASP A 335 -0.42 -3.63 20.57
C ASP A 335 0.52 -2.84 21.49
N ARG A 336 1.82 -3.12 21.43
CA ARG A 336 2.88 -2.39 22.15
C ARG A 336 3.66 -1.43 21.27
N GLY A 337 3.30 -1.35 19.98
CA GLY A 337 3.99 -0.53 19.00
C GLY A 337 5.22 -1.23 18.38
N PHE A 338 6.05 -0.45 17.72
CA PHE A 338 7.20 -0.92 16.95
C PHE A 338 8.52 -0.34 17.46
N ASP A 339 9.57 -1.15 17.40
CA ASP A 339 10.94 -0.78 17.64
C ASP A 339 11.77 -0.83 16.35
N TYR A 340 12.80 0.02 16.26
CA TYR A 340 13.75 -0.05 15.15
C TYR A 340 14.48 -1.38 15.12
N LEU A 341 14.48 -2.05 13.99
CA LEU A 341 15.36 -3.17 13.77
C LEU A 341 16.78 -2.64 13.50
N ARG A 342 17.65 -2.82 14.47
CA ARG A 342 19.07 -2.49 14.36
C ARG A 342 19.84 -3.75 14.02
N SER A 343 19.80 -4.13 12.74
CA SER A 343 20.52 -5.29 12.23
C SER A 343 21.48 -4.85 11.13
N ASP A 344 22.74 -5.19 11.29
CA ASP A 344 23.73 -5.06 10.21
C ASP A 344 23.46 -6.09 9.08
N ASP A 345 22.57 -7.05 9.34
CA ASP A 345 22.17 -8.08 8.39
C ASP A 345 21.02 -7.65 7.47
N PHE A 346 20.35 -6.52 7.75
CA PHE A 346 19.31 -6.01 6.87
C PHE A 346 19.92 -5.54 5.54
N TYR A 347 19.40 -6.08 4.45
CA TYR A 347 19.81 -5.68 3.11
C TYR A 347 18.59 -5.54 2.19
N MET A 348 18.54 -4.40 1.52
CA MET A 348 17.61 -4.07 0.46
C MET A 348 18.35 -3.21 -0.58
N ALA A 349 17.96 -3.31 -1.84
CA ALA A 349 18.57 -2.51 -2.90
C ALA A 349 18.46 -1.00 -2.60
N PRO A 350 19.48 -0.20 -2.93
CA PRO A 350 19.43 1.25 -2.77
C PRO A 350 18.25 1.86 -3.54
N HIS A 351 17.72 2.97 -3.01
CA HIS A 351 16.62 3.72 -3.62
C HIS A 351 15.27 2.96 -3.72
N THR A 352 15.17 1.78 -3.10
CA THR A 352 13.88 1.09 -2.95
C THR A 352 12.93 1.98 -2.14
N LYS A 353 11.78 2.29 -2.71
CA LYS A 353 10.78 3.16 -2.13
C LYS A 353 9.50 2.38 -1.88
N HIS A 354 8.52 3.04 -1.32
CA HIS A 354 7.21 2.56 -0.93
C HIS A 354 6.70 1.39 -1.80
N GLY A 355 6.28 0.31 -1.16
CA GLY A 355 5.77 -0.89 -1.79
C GLY A 355 5.09 -1.81 -0.79
N GLY A 356 4.77 -3.03 -1.22
CA GLY A 356 4.07 -4.01 -0.40
C GLY A 356 4.72 -5.39 -0.41
N VAL A 357 4.50 -6.16 0.64
CA VAL A 357 5.07 -7.51 0.82
C VAL A 357 3.98 -8.57 0.77
N LEU A 358 4.15 -9.56 -0.10
CA LEU A 358 3.29 -10.72 -0.24
C LEU A 358 4.00 -11.97 0.28
N SER A 359 3.34 -12.75 1.15
CA SER A 359 3.79 -14.10 1.50
C SER A 359 3.66 -15.04 0.31
N LEU A 360 4.71 -15.82 0.04
CA LEU A 360 4.74 -16.83 -1.02
C LEU A 360 4.51 -18.23 -0.45
N SER A 361 4.02 -19.14 -1.28
CA SER A 361 4.17 -20.58 -1.07
C SER A 361 5.54 -21.05 -1.56
N HIS A 362 6.00 -22.25 -1.14
CA HIS A 362 7.21 -22.87 -1.67
C HIS A 362 7.22 -22.94 -3.19
N ALA A 363 6.10 -23.35 -3.79
CA ALA A 363 5.99 -23.48 -5.25
C ALA A 363 6.11 -22.12 -5.97
N GLU A 364 5.58 -21.05 -5.42
CA GLU A 364 5.70 -19.70 -5.96
C GLU A 364 7.13 -19.17 -5.82
N TYR A 365 7.74 -19.38 -4.66
CA TYR A 365 9.12 -18.99 -4.40
C TYR A 365 10.08 -19.67 -5.38
N ASP A 366 9.97 -20.99 -5.54
CA ASP A 366 10.81 -21.75 -6.48
C ASP A 366 10.60 -21.33 -7.93
N ARG A 367 9.35 -21.03 -8.31
CA ARG A 367 9.00 -20.55 -9.65
C ARG A 367 9.65 -19.21 -9.96
N LEU A 368 9.53 -18.25 -9.04
CA LEU A 368 10.16 -16.93 -9.19
C LEU A 368 11.67 -17.01 -9.27
N ARG A 369 12.30 -17.85 -8.42
CA ARG A 369 13.75 -18.11 -8.47
C ARG A 369 14.19 -18.74 -9.78
N ALA A 370 13.39 -19.64 -10.33
CA ALA A 370 13.69 -20.27 -11.61
C ALA A 370 13.51 -19.33 -12.81
N ALA A 371 12.60 -18.38 -12.71
CA ALA A 371 12.30 -17.38 -13.75
C ALA A 371 13.18 -16.13 -13.66
N ASP A 372 14.02 -16.00 -12.63
CA ASP A 372 14.89 -14.85 -12.43
C ASP A 372 15.77 -14.59 -13.67
N GLY A 373 15.83 -13.33 -14.14
CA GLY A 373 16.51 -12.93 -15.36
C GLY A 373 15.69 -13.12 -16.67
N THR A 374 14.45 -13.64 -16.57
CA THR A 374 13.50 -13.76 -17.69
C THR A 374 12.16 -13.10 -17.41
N LEU A 375 12.01 -12.46 -16.27
CA LEU A 375 10.84 -11.69 -15.86
C LEU A 375 10.75 -10.37 -16.65
N GLY A 376 9.57 -9.97 -17.09
CA GLY A 376 9.34 -8.71 -17.79
C GLY A 376 8.70 -8.87 -19.15
#